data_08b9fbd8f7c2a37c4e064224c813df20
#
_entry.id   08b9fbd8f7c2a37c4e064224c813df20
#
_cell.length_a   1.000
_cell.length_b   1.000
_cell.length_c   1.000
_cell.angle_alpha   90.00
_cell.angle_beta   90.00
_cell.angle_gamma   90.00
#
_symmetry.space_group_name_H-M   'P 1'
#
loop_
_entity.id
_entity.type
_entity.pdbx_description
1 polymer ?
#
loop_
_entity_poly.entity_id
_entity_poly.type
_entity_poly.pdbx_seq_one_letter_code
_entity_poly.pdbx_strand_id
1 'polypeptide(L)'
;EQSLQPVTITIRGTNVKLGIMLCEDGWTENYHLNVPQTLAHNGAQLLCNLSCSPYTLGKNRKRNRLFSAQAKQAGIPLIYCNNVGIQNNGKNVFTYDGCTSAYNGDGALISSAEMYADTLLELTWDTEANCIIPNCPPASLPEEPENIYHAIKYGTSKFLQQCGIQKMTIGLS
;
A
#
# COMPACT_ATOMS: atom_id res chain seq x y z
N GLU A 1 -9.50 11.70 19.15
CA GLU A 1 -10.60 10.80 18.71
C GLU A 1 -11.69 11.56 17.95
N GLN A 2 -12.06 12.78 18.34
CA GLN A 2 -13.09 13.58 17.63
C GLN A 2 -12.70 13.95 16.18
N SER A 3 -11.42 13.92 15.82
CA SER A 3 -10.93 14.25 14.48
C SER A 3 -10.92 13.05 13.49
N LEU A 4 -11.09 11.82 14.00
CA LEU A 4 -11.08 10.62 13.17
C LEU A 4 -12.49 10.32 12.62
N GLN A 5 -12.91 11.13 11.66
CA GLN A 5 -14.20 10.97 10.98
C GLN A 5 -13.99 10.58 9.53
N PRO A 6 -14.83 9.67 9.00
CA PRO A 6 -14.82 9.37 7.57
C PRO A 6 -15.21 10.60 6.75
N VAL A 7 -14.61 10.72 5.58
CA VAL A 7 -14.96 11.75 4.59
C VAL A 7 -16.11 11.24 3.73
N THR A 8 -17.19 12.01 3.64
CA THR A 8 -18.28 11.72 2.72
C THR A 8 -17.97 12.26 1.34
N ILE A 9 -18.01 11.41 0.33
CA ILE A 9 -17.91 11.80 -1.07
C ILE A 9 -19.13 11.32 -1.84
N THR A 10 -19.46 12.04 -2.92
CA THR A 10 -20.57 11.66 -3.80
C THR A 10 -20.01 11.09 -5.09
N ILE A 11 -20.33 9.84 -5.38
CA ILE A 11 -19.93 9.15 -6.61
C ILE A 11 -21.22 8.75 -7.36
N ARG A 12 -21.38 9.28 -8.57
CA ARG A 12 -22.56 9.01 -9.43
C ARG A 12 -23.90 9.18 -8.70
N GLY A 13 -24.00 10.20 -7.84
CA GLY A 13 -25.21 10.48 -7.06
C GLY A 13 -25.38 9.69 -5.77
N THR A 14 -24.49 8.75 -5.47
CA THR A 14 -24.49 7.98 -4.22
C THR A 14 -23.44 8.53 -3.25
N ASN A 15 -23.87 8.81 -2.01
CA ASN A 15 -22.94 9.23 -0.94
C ASN A 15 -22.26 8.01 -0.33
N VAL A 16 -20.94 8.04 -0.29
CA VAL A 16 -20.12 7.00 0.32
C VAL A 16 -19.16 7.62 1.33
N LYS A 17 -18.85 6.88 2.39
CA LYS A 17 -17.97 7.31 3.48
C LYS A 17 -16.63 6.59 3.40
N LEU A 18 -15.55 7.35 3.19
CA LEU A 18 -14.20 6.85 3.13
C LEU A 18 -13.45 7.13 4.42
N GLY A 19 -12.84 6.11 5.02
CA GLY A 19 -11.87 6.24 6.10
C GLY A 19 -10.47 6.44 5.52
N ILE A 20 -10.01 7.70 5.49
CA ILE A 20 -8.69 8.04 4.93
C ILE A 20 -7.63 7.97 6.02
N MET A 21 -6.54 7.28 5.74
CA MET A 21 -5.38 7.10 6.60
C MET A 21 -4.10 7.48 5.86
N LEU A 22 -3.14 8.01 6.58
CA LEU A 22 -1.83 8.37 6.02
C LEU A 22 -0.75 7.48 6.63
N CYS A 23 -0.11 6.71 5.79
CA CYS A 23 1.09 5.90 6.07
C CYS A 23 1.05 5.20 7.45
N GLU A 24 1.62 5.85 8.46
CA GLU A 24 1.76 5.31 9.82
C GLU A 24 0.43 5.04 10.54
N ASP A 25 -0.65 5.74 10.18
CA ASP A 25 -1.99 5.50 10.75
C ASP A 25 -2.45 4.04 10.55
N GLY A 26 -1.94 3.37 9.53
CA GLY A 26 -2.20 1.97 9.25
C GLY A 26 -1.36 0.99 10.09
N TRP A 27 -0.32 1.43 10.79
CA TRP A 27 0.59 0.59 11.57
C TRP A 27 0.22 0.59 13.06
N THR A 28 -0.78 -0.19 13.43
CA THR A 28 -1.42 -0.11 14.75
C THR A 28 -0.73 -0.92 15.86
N GLU A 29 0.25 -1.77 15.52
CA GLU A 29 0.84 -2.74 16.47
C GLU A 29 1.48 -2.08 17.72
N ASN A 30 1.94 -0.83 17.62
CA ASN A 30 2.66 -0.13 18.70
C ASN A 30 1.90 1.09 19.24
N TYR A 31 0.62 1.26 18.89
CA TYR A 31 -0.17 2.43 19.25
C TYR A 31 -1.40 2.05 20.06
N HIS A 32 -1.78 2.91 21.00
CA HIS A 32 -3.02 2.74 21.78
C HIS A 32 -4.27 3.04 20.93
N LEU A 33 -4.12 3.87 19.90
CA LEU A 33 -5.20 4.25 19.01
C LEU A 33 -5.19 3.34 17.76
N ASN A 34 -6.30 2.65 17.54
CA ASN A 34 -6.52 1.86 16.34
C ASN A 34 -7.32 2.69 15.33
N VAL A 35 -6.59 3.43 14.47
CA VAL A 35 -7.19 4.35 13.49
C VAL A 35 -8.13 3.62 12.53
N PRO A 36 -7.77 2.48 11.89
CA PRO A 36 -8.68 1.74 11.01
C PRO A 36 -10.00 1.38 11.67
N GLN A 37 -9.95 0.82 12.88
CA GLN A 37 -11.16 0.43 13.60
C GLN A 37 -12.00 1.62 14.04
N THR A 38 -11.35 2.71 14.47
CA THR A 38 -12.06 3.94 14.86
C THR A 38 -12.81 4.53 13.66
N LEU A 39 -12.19 4.58 12.49
CA LEU A 39 -12.83 5.05 11.26
C LEU A 39 -14.01 4.15 10.84
N ALA A 40 -13.85 2.83 10.93
CA ALA A 40 -14.92 1.87 10.63
C ALA A 40 -16.08 2.03 11.62
N HIS A 41 -15.79 2.15 12.92
CA HIS A 41 -16.81 2.39 13.95
C HIS A 41 -17.58 3.70 13.74
N ASN A 42 -16.90 4.73 13.23
CA ASN A 42 -17.49 6.02 12.89
C ASN A 42 -18.20 6.03 11.53
N GLY A 43 -18.39 4.84 10.92
CA GLY A 43 -19.23 4.61 9.75
C GLY A 43 -18.50 4.68 8.41
N ALA A 44 -17.18 4.54 8.37
CA ALA A 44 -16.48 4.32 7.10
C ALA A 44 -16.99 3.04 6.43
N GLN A 45 -17.15 3.08 5.10
CA GLN A 45 -17.56 1.94 4.28
C GLN A 45 -16.37 1.32 3.54
N LEU A 46 -15.32 2.10 3.33
CA LEU A 46 -14.06 1.70 2.71
C LEU A 46 -12.91 2.40 3.41
N LEU A 47 -11.87 1.67 3.77
CA LEU A 47 -10.62 2.23 4.30
C LEU A 47 -9.61 2.45 3.17
N CYS A 48 -8.95 3.60 3.16
CA CYS A 48 -7.89 3.94 2.21
C CYS A 48 -6.65 4.40 2.98
N ASN A 49 -5.55 3.66 2.85
CA ASN A 49 -4.26 4.05 3.41
C ASN A 49 -3.34 4.55 2.29
N LEU A 50 -2.98 5.83 2.34
CA LEU A 50 -2.06 6.47 1.40
C LEU A 50 -0.66 6.50 2.00
N SER A 51 0.27 5.75 1.43
CA SER A 51 1.58 5.49 2.01
C SER A 51 2.74 5.91 1.12
N CYS A 52 3.81 6.32 1.78
CA CYS A 52 5.14 6.41 1.24
C CYS A 52 6.07 5.54 2.10
N SER A 53 5.84 4.21 2.04
CA SER A 53 6.47 3.22 2.91
C SER A 53 7.62 2.55 2.16
N PRO A 54 8.91 2.79 2.55
CA PRO A 54 10.06 2.26 1.84
C PRO A 54 10.18 0.75 1.98
N TYR A 55 10.81 0.13 0.99
CA TYR A 55 11.19 -1.26 1.03
C TYR A 55 12.16 -1.54 2.19
N THR A 56 11.87 -2.59 2.94
CA THR A 56 12.80 -3.24 3.89
C THR A 56 12.56 -4.75 3.83
N LEU A 57 13.50 -5.54 4.35
CA LEU A 57 13.40 -7.00 4.35
C LEU A 57 12.10 -7.50 4.98
N GLY A 58 11.38 -8.38 4.30
CA GLY A 58 10.14 -8.98 4.76
C GLY A 58 8.95 -8.04 4.90
N LYS A 59 9.12 -6.74 4.59
CA LYS A 59 8.09 -5.72 4.85
C LYS A 59 6.81 -5.95 4.07
N ASN A 60 6.89 -6.47 2.86
CA ASN A 60 5.71 -6.74 2.06
C ASN A 60 4.83 -7.84 2.67
N ARG A 61 5.44 -8.93 3.15
CA ARG A 61 4.73 -9.99 3.89
C ARG A 61 4.11 -9.44 5.19
N LYS A 62 4.86 -8.60 5.93
CA LYS A 62 4.34 -7.94 7.14
C LYS A 62 3.17 -7.02 6.81
N ARG A 63 3.28 -6.23 5.73
CA ARG A 63 2.25 -5.32 5.23
C ARG A 63 0.95 -6.07 4.90
N ASN A 64 1.06 -7.13 4.10
CA ASN A 64 -0.10 -7.94 3.72
C ASN A 64 -0.79 -8.56 4.94
N ARG A 65 -0.03 -9.12 5.89
CA ARG A 65 -0.59 -9.67 7.13
C ARG A 65 -1.32 -8.60 7.95
N LEU A 66 -0.73 -7.42 8.08
CA LEU A 66 -1.28 -6.34 8.89
C LEU A 66 -2.58 -5.80 8.29
N PHE A 67 -2.58 -5.42 7.00
CA PHE A 67 -3.75 -4.83 6.37
C PHE A 67 -4.88 -5.85 6.15
N SER A 68 -4.55 -7.11 5.89
CA SER A 68 -5.52 -8.22 5.92
C SER A 68 -6.22 -8.33 7.28
N ALA A 69 -5.44 -8.32 8.35
CA ALA A 69 -6.01 -8.37 9.71
C ALA A 69 -6.88 -7.15 10.03
N GLN A 70 -6.46 -5.96 9.62
CA GLN A 70 -7.23 -4.73 9.84
C GLN A 70 -8.54 -4.71 9.05
N ALA A 71 -8.53 -5.09 7.77
CA ALA A 71 -9.75 -5.20 6.97
C ALA A 71 -10.74 -6.18 7.62
N LYS A 72 -10.23 -7.34 8.07
CA LYS A 72 -11.03 -8.35 8.76
C LYS A 72 -11.60 -7.84 10.09
N GLN A 73 -10.80 -7.15 10.91
CA GLN A 73 -11.25 -6.60 12.19
C GLN A 73 -12.27 -5.47 12.01
N ALA A 74 -12.09 -4.64 10.99
CA ALA A 74 -13.01 -3.57 10.64
C ALA A 74 -14.29 -4.09 9.96
N GLY A 75 -14.27 -5.28 9.36
CA GLY A 75 -15.39 -5.87 8.62
C GLY A 75 -15.73 -5.13 7.32
N ILE A 76 -14.82 -4.29 6.81
CA ILE A 76 -15.01 -3.49 5.61
C ILE A 76 -13.77 -3.56 4.72
N PRO A 77 -13.92 -3.31 3.39
CA PRO A 77 -12.77 -3.33 2.48
C PRO A 77 -11.70 -2.30 2.85
N LEU A 78 -10.44 -2.62 2.50
CA LEU A 78 -9.30 -1.75 2.69
C LEU A 78 -8.45 -1.71 1.42
N ILE A 79 -8.10 -0.49 0.97
CA ILE A 79 -7.14 -0.25 -0.09
C ILE A 79 -5.88 0.36 0.53
N TYR A 80 -4.74 -0.27 0.26
CA TYR A 80 -3.42 0.23 0.58
C TYR A 80 -2.76 0.74 -0.69
N CYS A 81 -2.54 2.06 -0.79
CA CYS A 81 -1.80 2.69 -1.89
C CYS A 81 -0.40 3.04 -1.43
N ASN A 82 0.62 2.55 -2.12
CA ASN A 82 2.01 2.85 -1.77
C ASN A 82 2.74 3.52 -2.92
N ASN A 83 3.68 4.39 -2.57
CA ASN A 83 4.59 5.03 -3.51
C ASN A 83 5.49 4.01 -4.21
N VAL A 84 5.87 4.30 -5.45
CA VAL A 84 6.88 3.58 -6.19
C VAL A 84 7.98 4.57 -6.62
N GLY A 85 9.24 4.16 -6.58
CA GLY A 85 10.34 5.04 -6.95
C GLY A 85 11.50 5.03 -5.97
N ILE A 86 12.26 6.10 -5.98
CA ILE A 86 13.34 6.34 -5.01
C ILE A 86 13.23 7.73 -4.43
N GLN A 87 13.73 7.87 -3.21
CA GLN A 87 13.92 9.17 -2.56
C GLN A 87 15.31 9.24 -1.96
N ASN A 88 16.05 10.27 -2.35
CA ASN A 88 17.39 10.55 -1.80
C ASN A 88 17.29 11.68 -0.76
N ASN A 89 17.76 11.43 0.45
CA ASN A 89 17.82 12.42 1.51
C ASN A 89 19.25 12.99 1.74
N GLY A 90 20.16 12.74 0.80
CA GLY A 90 21.55 13.15 0.87
C GLY A 90 22.49 12.17 1.59
N LYS A 91 21.95 11.26 2.41
CA LYS A 91 22.71 10.21 3.11
C LYS A 91 22.34 8.82 2.64
N ASN A 92 21.07 8.61 2.38
CA ASN A 92 20.50 7.31 1.98
C ASN A 92 19.58 7.49 0.79
N VAL A 93 19.53 6.46 -0.04
CA VAL A 93 18.52 6.31 -1.10
C VAL A 93 17.49 5.29 -0.63
N PHE A 94 16.28 5.75 -0.37
CA PHE A 94 15.16 4.88 -0.07
C PHE A 94 14.53 4.38 -1.37
N THR A 95 14.28 3.08 -1.44
CA THR A 95 13.54 2.46 -2.54
C THR A 95 12.12 2.19 -2.09
N TYR A 96 11.14 2.57 -2.90
CA TYR A 96 9.72 2.31 -2.66
C TYR A 96 9.25 1.25 -3.65
N ASP A 97 8.72 0.17 -3.11
CA ASP A 97 8.37 -1.05 -3.85
C ASP A 97 6.97 -1.03 -4.46
N GLY A 98 6.15 -0.02 -4.14
CA GLY A 98 4.77 0.03 -4.61
C GLY A 98 3.90 -1.03 -3.92
N CYS A 99 3.46 -2.04 -4.66
CA CYS A 99 2.58 -3.10 -4.16
C CYS A 99 1.27 -2.58 -3.58
N THR A 100 0.67 -1.58 -4.23
CA THR A 100 -0.70 -1.18 -3.94
C THR A 100 -1.59 -2.42 -3.92
N SER A 101 -2.41 -2.56 -2.87
CA SER A 101 -3.13 -3.80 -2.58
C SER A 101 -4.56 -3.51 -2.12
N ALA A 102 -5.48 -4.43 -2.42
CA ALA A 102 -6.87 -4.35 -2.00
C ALA A 102 -7.28 -5.61 -1.22
N TYR A 103 -7.99 -5.38 -0.12
CA TYR A 103 -8.47 -6.42 0.79
C TYR A 103 -9.98 -6.27 0.96
N ASN A 104 -10.72 -7.38 1.01
CA ASN A 104 -12.12 -7.38 1.40
C ASN A 104 -12.29 -7.45 2.92
N GLY A 105 -13.50 -7.18 3.40
CA GLY A 105 -13.83 -7.15 4.83
C GLY A 105 -13.69 -8.50 5.56
N ASP A 106 -13.44 -9.59 4.86
CA ASP A 106 -13.04 -10.89 5.41
C ASP A 106 -11.52 -11.03 5.62
N GLY A 107 -10.75 -10.03 5.16
CA GLY A 107 -9.31 -9.99 5.18
C GLY A 107 -8.62 -10.65 3.99
N ALA A 108 -9.37 -11.14 3.00
CA ALA A 108 -8.77 -11.72 1.79
C ALA A 108 -8.04 -10.62 0.98
N LEU A 109 -6.78 -10.89 0.61
CA LEU A 109 -6.06 -10.10 -0.39
C LEU A 109 -6.64 -10.47 -1.76
N ILE A 110 -7.34 -9.54 -2.39
CA ILE A 110 -8.09 -9.80 -3.63
C ILE A 110 -7.38 -9.29 -4.88
N SER A 111 -6.55 -8.27 -4.74
CA SER A 111 -5.76 -7.73 -5.85
C SER A 111 -4.53 -7.02 -5.33
N SER A 112 -3.44 -7.04 -6.09
CA SER A 112 -2.27 -6.21 -5.83
C SER A 112 -1.50 -5.89 -7.10
N ALA A 113 -0.88 -4.70 -7.13
CA ALA A 113 0.01 -4.28 -8.19
C ALA A 113 1.38 -4.97 -8.09
N GLU A 114 2.08 -5.05 -9.21
CA GLU A 114 3.46 -5.53 -9.24
C GLU A 114 4.42 -4.60 -8.50
N MET A 115 5.51 -5.18 -7.99
CA MET A 115 6.57 -4.41 -7.35
C MET A 115 7.34 -3.58 -8.37
N TYR A 116 7.78 -2.39 -7.96
CA TYR A 116 8.65 -1.49 -8.71
C TYR A 116 8.08 -1.00 -10.06
N ALA A 117 6.78 -1.14 -10.27
CA ALA A 117 6.08 -0.67 -11.47
C ALA A 117 5.06 0.42 -11.13
N ASP A 118 5.06 1.49 -11.94
CA ASP A 118 3.96 2.47 -11.92
C ASP A 118 2.72 1.79 -12.52
N THR A 119 1.71 1.57 -11.68
CA THR A 119 0.54 0.77 -12.06
C THR A 119 -0.74 1.46 -11.63
N LEU A 120 -1.73 1.46 -12.52
CA LEU A 120 -3.11 1.77 -12.19
C LEU A 120 -3.85 0.45 -11.88
N LEU A 121 -4.25 0.28 -10.64
CA LEU A 121 -5.04 -0.86 -10.20
C LEU A 121 -6.53 -0.50 -10.29
N GLU A 122 -7.21 -1.07 -11.27
CA GLU A 122 -8.65 -0.88 -11.47
C GLU A 122 -9.45 -1.88 -10.63
N LEU A 123 -10.40 -1.37 -9.86
CA LEU A 123 -11.23 -2.15 -8.95
C LEU A 123 -12.69 -1.71 -9.09
N THR A 124 -13.61 -2.64 -8.95
CA THR A 124 -15.04 -2.33 -8.83
C THR A 124 -15.45 -2.47 -7.38
N TRP A 125 -16.05 -1.44 -6.80
CA TRP A 125 -16.61 -1.49 -5.45
C TRP A 125 -18.13 -1.64 -5.52
N ASP A 126 -18.62 -2.81 -5.09
CA ASP A 126 -20.03 -3.04 -4.85
C ASP A 126 -20.39 -2.44 -3.48
N THR A 127 -21.11 -1.32 -3.50
CA THR A 127 -21.48 -0.59 -2.28
C THR A 127 -22.64 -1.23 -1.51
N GLU A 128 -23.45 -2.10 -2.15
CA GLU A 128 -24.54 -2.83 -1.50
C GLU A 128 -23.99 -4.03 -0.72
N ALA A 129 -23.21 -4.85 -1.39
CA ALA A 129 -22.51 -5.99 -0.78
C ALA A 129 -21.32 -5.57 0.08
N ASN A 130 -20.90 -4.31 -0.01
CA ASN A 130 -19.71 -3.73 0.59
C ASN A 130 -18.44 -4.57 0.36
N CYS A 131 -18.22 -4.97 -0.88
CA CYS A 131 -17.04 -5.73 -1.29
C CYS A 131 -16.39 -5.14 -2.53
N ILE A 132 -15.09 -5.39 -2.67
CA ILE A 132 -14.35 -5.04 -3.87
C ILE A 132 -14.26 -6.28 -4.77
N ILE A 133 -14.57 -6.08 -6.04
CA ILE A 133 -14.44 -7.07 -7.11
C ILE A 133 -13.19 -6.71 -7.90
N PRO A 134 -12.17 -7.58 -7.92
CA PRO A 134 -10.93 -7.29 -8.63
C PRO A 134 -11.08 -7.52 -10.15
N ASN A 135 -10.42 -6.68 -10.94
CA ASN A 135 -10.26 -6.93 -12.38
C ASN A 135 -9.04 -7.82 -12.69
N CYS A 136 -8.13 -7.96 -11.72
CA CYS A 136 -6.97 -8.83 -11.82
C CYS A 136 -6.64 -9.47 -10.46
N PRO A 137 -6.06 -10.69 -10.45
CA PRO A 137 -5.64 -11.34 -9.21
C PRO A 137 -4.46 -10.59 -8.57
N PRO A 138 -4.12 -10.92 -7.30
CA PRO A 138 -2.92 -10.41 -6.67
C PRO A 138 -1.65 -10.79 -7.47
N ALA A 139 -0.73 -9.84 -7.59
CA ALA A 139 0.58 -10.09 -8.18
C ALA A 139 1.37 -11.11 -7.32
N SER A 140 2.15 -11.96 -8.00
CA SER A 140 3.06 -12.87 -7.32
C SER A 140 4.21 -12.09 -6.67
N LEU A 141 4.49 -12.39 -5.41
CA LEU A 141 5.63 -11.81 -4.70
C LEU A 141 6.83 -12.72 -4.84
N PRO A 142 8.00 -12.19 -5.23
CA PRO A 142 9.22 -12.97 -5.31
C PRO A 142 9.67 -13.44 -3.91
N GLU A 143 10.47 -14.50 -3.87
CA GLU A 143 11.15 -14.92 -2.66
C GLU A 143 12.14 -13.86 -2.19
N GLU A 144 12.47 -13.85 -0.88
CA GLU A 144 13.25 -12.76 -0.28
C GLU A 144 14.61 -12.51 -0.95
N PRO A 145 15.45 -13.51 -1.30
CA PRO A 145 16.72 -13.26 -1.99
C PRO A 145 16.54 -12.59 -3.35
N GLU A 146 15.53 -13.01 -4.11
CA GLU A 146 15.19 -12.42 -5.41
C GLU A 146 14.65 -11.00 -5.22
N ASN A 147 13.83 -10.77 -4.21
CA ASN A 147 13.29 -9.46 -3.90
C ASN A 147 14.37 -8.45 -3.52
N ILE A 148 15.39 -8.85 -2.75
CA ILE A 148 16.56 -8.03 -2.44
C ILE A 148 17.28 -7.62 -3.73
N TYR A 149 17.52 -8.57 -4.62
CA TYR A 149 18.13 -8.29 -5.92
C TYR A 149 17.33 -7.26 -6.72
N HIS A 150 16.01 -7.44 -6.81
CA HIS A 150 15.13 -6.49 -7.51
C HIS A 150 15.14 -5.11 -6.86
N ALA A 151 15.13 -5.02 -5.53
CA ALA A 151 15.20 -3.76 -4.80
C ALA A 151 16.49 -2.99 -5.09
N ILE A 152 17.64 -3.67 -5.02
CA ILE A 152 18.96 -3.08 -5.30
C ILE A 152 19.05 -2.66 -6.76
N LYS A 153 18.68 -3.54 -7.68
CA LYS A 153 18.68 -3.26 -9.13
C LYS A 153 17.83 -2.03 -9.45
N TYR A 154 16.59 -2.01 -8.96
CA TYR A 154 15.66 -0.89 -9.20
C TYR A 154 16.18 0.41 -8.60
N GLY A 155 16.57 0.40 -7.32
CA GLY A 155 17.05 1.59 -6.62
C GLY A 155 18.30 2.18 -7.28
N THR A 156 19.28 1.34 -7.61
CA THR A 156 20.51 1.75 -8.33
C THR A 156 20.19 2.32 -9.69
N SER A 157 19.36 1.64 -10.48
CA SER A 157 18.98 2.07 -11.83
C SER A 157 18.31 3.45 -11.82
N LYS A 158 17.34 3.65 -10.92
CA LYS A 158 16.63 4.92 -10.77
C LYS A 158 17.55 6.04 -10.27
N PHE A 159 18.46 5.75 -9.35
CA PHE A 159 19.44 6.72 -8.87
C PHE A 159 20.38 7.19 -9.98
N LEU A 160 20.95 6.25 -10.75
CA LEU A 160 21.81 6.59 -11.89
C LEU A 160 21.07 7.42 -12.93
N GLN A 161 19.81 7.06 -13.23
CA GLN A 161 18.97 7.81 -14.16
C GLN A 161 18.72 9.23 -13.68
N GLN A 162 18.38 9.43 -12.39
CA GLN A 162 18.15 10.75 -11.81
C GLN A 162 19.40 11.62 -11.80
N CYS A 163 20.58 10.99 -11.63
CA CYS A 163 21.87 11.70 -11.69
C CYS A 163 22.40 11.93 -13.13
N GLY A 164 21.70 11.46 -14.17
CA GLY A 164 22.16 11.57 -15.55
C GLY A 164 23.36 10.70 -15.89
N ILE A 165 23.67 9.69 -15.06
CA ILE A 165 24.83 8.80 -15.21
C ILE A 165 24.49 7.73 -16.28
N GLN A 166 25.20 7.77 -17.39
CA GLN A 166 24.99 6.84 -18.51
C GLN A 166 26.00 5.67 -18.54
N LYS A 167 27.15 5.83 -17.89
CA LYS A 167 28.22 4.82 -17.86
C LYS A 167 28.75 4.67 -16.46
N MET A 168 29.03 3.45 -16.06
CA MET A 168 29.68 3.16 -14.77
C MET A 168 30.71 2.04 -14.92
N THR A 169 31.70 2.03 -14.04
CA THR A 169 32.68 0.96 -13.94
C THR A 169 32.54 0.29 -12.58
N ILE A 170 32.56 -1.03 -12.55
CA ILE A 170 32.48 -1.83 -11.32
C ILE A 170 33.81 -2.57 -11.15
N GLY A 171 34.45 -2.36 -10.02
CA GLY A 171 35.57 -3.19 -9.58
C GLY A 171 35.04 -4.44 -8.88
N LEU A 172 35.43 -5.61 -9.32
CA LEU A 172 35.12 -6.88 -8.66
C LEU A 172 36.38 -7.35 -7.92
N SER A 173 36.24 -7.65 -6.63
CA SER A 173 37.32 -8.20 -5.80
C SER A 173 36.96 -9.59 -5.28
#